data_0577327e76b211efe5d4ede8ec71a6c2
#
_entry.id   0577327e76b211efe5d4ede8ec71a6c2
#
_cell.length_a   1.000
_cell.length_b   1.000
_cell.length_c   1.000
_cell.angle_alpha   90.00
_cell.angle_beta   90.00
_cell.angle_gamma   90.00
#
_symmetry.space_group_name_H-M   'P 1'
#
loop_
_entity.id
_entity.type
_entity.pdbx_description
1 polymer ?
#
loop_
_entity_poly.entity_id
_entity_poly.type
_entity_poly.pdbx_seq_one_letter_code
_entity_poly.pdbx_strand_id
1 'polypeptide(L)'
;MDKVTNIDQLEALIQRVKVAEQKYATYTQEQVDYIFKKAALAANAARIPLAKMAVEETGMGVVEDKVIKNHFASEIIYNKYKHEKTCGVIEEDKSFGFQKIAEPVGILAGIVPTTNPTSTAIFKALIALKTRNGIIFSPHPRAKNCTTAAAKIVLDAAVAAGAPEDIIGWIDQPTVPLSQALMQHPDIKLILATGGPGMVRAAYSSGNPSLGVGAGNTPALIDDTAHIKMAVSSIIISKTFDNGMICASEQSVIVVDSVYEEVKQEFILRGAYFLNPEERERMAKVIFVNGHLNGEIVGQPIQKLAELAGISLSEETRVIIGEGIEVDENDPFSHEKLSPILAMYRAKDFEDAVVKADTLVQLGGRGHTASLYTSPNNINHIKKFEDTVQTARVLINTPSSQGAIGDIYNFRLDPSLTLGCGSWGGNSISENVEPRHLLNIKTVAERRENMLWFRIPPKVYFKYGSLPVAIRELAGKERAFIVTDKPLFDL
;
A
#
# COMPACT_ATOMS: atom_id res chain seq x y z
N MET A 1 20.82 16.50 16.15
CA MET A 1 21.46 15.93 14.92
C MET A 1 22.15 17.03 14.15
N ASP A 2 23.37 16.79 13.67
CA ASP A 2 24.03 17.68 12.73
C ASP A 2 23.32 17.63 11.38
N LYS A 3 23.23 18.79 10.70
CA LYS A 3 22.56 18.88 9.40
C LYS A 3 23.29 18.06 8.35
N VAL A 4 22.57 17.33 7.52
CA VAL A 4 23.09 16.53 6.42
C VAL A 4 22.83 17.22 5.10
N THR A 5 23.90 17.80 4.52
CA THR A 5 23.85 18.61 3.28
C THR A 5 24.89 18.19 2.25
N ASN A 6 25.81 17.31 2.60
CA ASN A 6 26.88 16.78 1.73
C ASN A 6 27.17 15.31 2.03
N ILE A 7 28.05 14.71 1.23
CA ILE A 7 28.40 13.28 1.28
C ILE A 7 29.08 12.91 2.62
N ASP A 8 30.00 13.72 3.12
CA ASP A 8 30.74 13.41 4.36
C ASP A 8 29.78 13.38 5.57
N GLN A 9 28.82 14.31 5.60
CA GLN A 9 27.79 14.35 6.65
C GLN A 9 26.80 13.19 6.52
N LEU A 10 26.50 12.75 5.29
CA LEU A 10 25.68 11.56 5.05
C LEU A 10 26.40 10.31 5.56
N GLU A 11 27.69 10.17 5.27
CA GLU A 11 28.50 9.06 5.76
C GLU A 11 28.51 9.02 7.29
N ALA A 12 28.77 10.17 7.94
CA ALA A 12 28.71 10.28 9.39
C ALA A 12 27.34 9.92 9.98
N LEU A 13 26.25 10.30 9.31
CA LEU A 13 24.88 9.91 9.71
C LEU A 13 24.71 8.40 9.60
N ILE A 14 25.10 7.78 8.47
CA ILE A 14 24.96 6.33 8.25
C ILE A 14 25.69 5.56 9.36
N GLN A 15 26.89 5.98 9.76
CA GLN A 15 27.64 5.33 10.81
C GLN A 15 26.95 5.47 12.19
N ARG A 16 26.35 6.62 12.52
CA ARG A 16 25.57 6.78 13.76
C ARG A 16 24.33 5.89 13.76
N VAL A 17 23.56 5.88 12.65
CA VAL A 17 22.38 5.02 12.52
C VAL A 17 22.77 3.54 12.60
N LYS A 18 23.93 3.14 12.06
CA LYS A 18 24.45 1.78 12.17
C LYS A 18 24.67 1.35 13.61
N VAL A 19 25.32 2.20 14.41
CA VAL A 19 25.54 1.92 15.84
C VAL A 19 24.20 1.85 16.59
N ALA A 20 23.27 2.76 16.28
CA ALA A 20 21.94 2.77 16.87
C ALA A 20 21.14 1.50 16.51
N GLU A 21 21.17 1.08 15.24
CA GLU A 21 20.49 -0.12 14.76
C GLU A 21 21.05 -1.38 15.41
N GLN A 22 22.38 -1.54 15.49
CA GLN A 22 23.00 -2.67 16.15
C GLN A 22 22.58 -2.80 17.63
N LYS A 23 22.42 -1.69 18.32
CA LYS A 23 21.88 -1.67 19.69
C LYS A 23 20.39 -2.04 19.69
N TYR A 24 19.60 -1.47 18.78
CA TYR A 24 18.16 -1.71 18.70
C TYR A 24 17.83 -3.14 18.29
N ALA A 25 18.65 -3.75 17.47
CA ALA A 25 18.52 -5.17 17.04
C ALA A 25 18.49 -6.15 18.23
N THR A 26 19.06 -5.78 19.38
CA THR A 26 19.08 -6.62 20.61
C THR A 26 17.83 -6.46 21.48
N TYR A 27 16.88 -5.57 21.14
CA TYR A 27 15.70 -5.31 21.96
C TYR A 27 14.70 -6.45 21.91
N THR A 28 13.99 -6.64 23.04
CA THR A 28 12.92 -7.64 23.14
C THR A 28 11.64 -7.16 22.44
N GLN A 29 10.74 -8.10 22.15
CA GLN A 29 9.43 -7.78 21.58
C GLN A 29 8.67 -6.74 22.42
N GLU A 30 8.70 -6.85 23.75
CA GLU A 30 8.02 -5.95 24.68
C GLU A 30 8.56 -4.51 24.59
N GLN A 31 9.89 -4.36 24.52
CA GLN A 31 10.53 -3.06 24.34
C GLN A 31 10.16 -2.43 23.00
N VAL A 32 10.20 -3.23 21.93
CA VAL A 32 9.83 -2.80 20.58
C VAL A 32 8.36 -2.39 20.51
N ASP A 33 7.46 -3.17 21.08
CA ASP A 33 6.02 -2.89 21.10
C ASP A 33 5.70 -1.61 21.88
N TYR A 34 6.41 -1.38 22.98
CA TYR A 34 6.27 -0.14 23.76
C TYR A 34 6.73 1.08 22.98
N ILE A 35 7.88 1.01 22.31
CA ILE A 35 8.42 2.07 21.46
C ILE A 35 7.48 2.33 20.28
N PHE A 36 7.05 1.29 19.57
CA PHE A 36 6.11 1.38 18.47
C PHE A 36 4.80 2.07 18.85
N LYS A 37 4.24 1.70 20.02
CA LYS A 37 3.05 2.33 20.58
C LYS A 37 3.25 3.84 20.82
N LYS A 38 4.34 4.22 21.49
CA LYS A 38 4.59 5.62 21.86
C LYS A 38 4.83 6.48 20.62
N ALA A 39 5.60 5.96 19.67
CA ALA A 39 5.84 6.62 18.38
C ALA A 39 4.55 6.83 17.58
N ALA A 40 3.71 5.80 17.46
CA ALA A 40 2.43 5.89 16.75
C ALA A 40 1.47 6.91 17.39
N LEU A 41 1.35 6.91 18.72
CA LEU A 41 0.49 7.87 19.44
C LEU A 41 0.97 9.32 19.27
N ALA A 42 2.28 9.57 19.30
CA ALA A 42 2.83 10.90 19.07
C ALA A 42 2.60 11.37 17.63
N ALA A 43 2.81 10.50 16.65
CA ALA A 43 2.53 10.80 15.24
C ALA A 43 1.03 11.12 15.02
N ASN A 44 0.12 10.33 15.62
CA ASN A 44 -1.31 10.59 15.54
C ASN A 44 -1.72 11.90 16.23
N ALA A 45 -1.13 12.23 17.37
CA ALA A 45 -1.37 13.51 18.04
C ALA A 45 -0.95 14.71 17.18
N ALA A 46 0.12 14.56 16.40
CA ALA A 46 0.64 15.59 15.50
C ALA A 46 -0.01 15.59 14.10
N ARG A 47 -1.02 14.76 13.82
CA ARG A 47 -1.61 14.59 12.47
C ARG A 47 -2.13 15.91 11.85
N ILE A 48 -2.69 16.81 12.66
CA ILE A 48 -3.24 18.09 12.18
C ILE A 48 -2.13 19.08 11.83
N PRO A 49 -1.18 19.43 12.74
CA PRO A 49 -0.11 20.35 12.38
C PRO A 49 0.78 19.85 11.25
N LEU A 50 1.05 18.55 11.15
CA LEU A 50 1.79 17.97 10.04
C LEU A 50 1.04 18.08 8.71
N ALA A 51 -0.28 17.91 8.69
CA ALA A 51 -1.10 18.08 7.50
C ALA A 51 -1.07 19.53 6.99
N LYS A 52 -1.25 20.50 7.90
CA LYS A 52 -1.14 21.92 7.57
C LYS A 52 0.23 22.26 7.00
N MET A 53 1.30 21.83 7.66
CA MET A 53 2.67 22.06 7.20
C MET A 53 2.92 21.43 5.81
N ALA A 54 2.39 20.24 5.54
CA ALA A 54 2.54 19.58 4.24
C ALA A 54 1.87 20.36 3.11
N VAL A 55 0.63 20.85 3.32
CA VAL A 55 -0.06 21.66 2.31
C VAL A 55 0.62 23.00 2.11
N GLU A 56 1.03 23.67 3.19
CA GLU A 56 1.72 24.96 3.15
C GLU A 56 3.06 24.88 2.41
N GLU A 57 3.86 23.83 2.67
CA GLU A 57 5.17 23.66 2.03
C GLU A 57 5.07 23.22 0.58
N THR A 58 4.16 22.31 0.25
CA THR A 58 4.07 21.71 -1.08
C THR A 58 3.14 22.46 -2.03
N GLY A 59 2.18 23.21 -1.52
CA GLY A 59 1.09 23.80 -2.28
C GLY A 59 0.11 22.77 -2.86
N MET A 60 0.09 21.54 -2.31
CA MET A 60 -0.66 20.41 -2.88
C MET A 60 -1.62 19.80 -1.86
N GLY A 61 -2.82 19.43 -2.32
CA GLY A 61 -3.80 18.64 -1.58
C GLY A 61 -4.67 19.46 -0.66
N VAL A 62 -5.31 18.76 0.27
CA VAL A 62 -6.32 19.26 1.20
C VAL A 62 -5.90 18.90 2.63
N VAL A 63 -5.94 19.89 3.53
CA VAL A 63 -5.48 19.70 4.93
C VAL A 63 -6.26 18.57 5.61
N GLU A 64 -7.59 18.57 5.49
CA GLU A 64 -8.47 17.59 6.12
C GLU A 64 -8.16 16.17 5.66
N ASP A 65 -7.90 15.99 4.38
CA ASP A 65 -7.57 14.68 3.81
C ASP A 65 -6.16 14.22 4.21
N LYS A 66 -5.20 15.15 4.30
CA LYS A 66 -3.86 14.84 4.83
C LYS A 66 -3.91 14.50 6.33
N VAL A 67 -4.83 15.06 7.10
CA VAL A 67 -5.09 14.63 8.49
C VAL A 67 -5.52 13.16 8.52
N ILE A 68 -6.44 12.77 7.62
CA ILE A 68 -6.88 11.36 7.47
C ILE A 68 -5.71 10.46 7.08
N LYS A 69 -4.87 10.88 6.12
CA LYS A 69 -3.66 10.14 5.71
C LYS A 69 -2.68 9.95 6.88
N ASN A 70 -2.42 10.99 7.67
CA ASN A 70 -1.55 10.91 8.84
C ASN A 70 -2.14 10.02 9.94
N HIS A 71 -3.46 10.07 10.14
CA HIS A 71 -4.18 9.17 11.03
C HIS A 71 -4.05 7.71 10.60
N PHE A 72 -4.27 7.44 9.30
CA PHE A 72 -4.07 6.11 8.73
C PHE A 72 -2.64 5.60 8.97
N ALA A 73 -1.63 6.43 8.64
CA ALA A 73 -0.22 6.08 8.76
C ALA A 73 0.23 5.82 10.21
N SER A 74 -0.47 6.35 11.20
CA SER A 74 -0.14 6.21 12.61
C SER A 74 -1.06 5.22 13.33
N GLU A 75 -2.35 5.49 13.41
CA GLU A 75 -3.26 4.71 14.26
C GLU A 75 -3.73 3.41 13.60
N ILE A 76 -4.10 3.44 12.32
CA ILE A 76 -4.53 2.22 11.61
C ILE A 76 -3.34 1.23 11.52
N ILE A 77 -2.17 1.72 11.13
CA ILE A 77 -0.92 0.93 11.10
C ILE A 77 -0.59 0.35 12.48
N TYR A 78 -0.68 1.14 13.54
CA TYR A 78 -0.45 0.66 14.90
C TYR A 78 -1.44 -0.44 15.28
N ASN A 79 -2.73 -0.21 15.07
CA ASN A 79 -3.78 -1.17 15.45
C ASN A 79 -3.64 -2.51 14.73
N LYS A 80 -3.23 -2.50 13.47
CA LYS A 80 -2.98 -3.72 12.70
C LYS A 80 -1.80 -4.51 13.24
N TYR A 81 -0.65 -3.84 13.44
CA TYR A 81 0.61 -4.54 13.68
C TYR A 81 1.05 -4.61 15.15
N LYS A 82 0.30 -4.03 16.10
CA LYS A 82 0.67 -3.99 17.53
C LYS A 82 0.89 -5.36 18.17
N HIS A 83 0.24 -6.40 17.68
CA HIS A 83 0.35 -7.79 18.19
C HIS A 83 1.20 -8.70 17.31
N GLU A 84 1.73 -8.19 16.21
CA GLU A 84 2.58 -8.97 15.32
C GLU A 84 3.94 -9.24 15.98
N LYS A 85 4.38 -10.50 15.90
CA LYS A 85 5.70 -10.90 16.40
C LYS A 85 6.76 -10.60 15.34
N THR A 86 7.72 -9.76 15.71
CA THR A 86 8.81 -9.31 14.85
C THR A 86 10.21 -9.51 15.45
N CYS A 87 10.27 -10.12 16.64
CA CYS A 87 11.51 -10.34 17.38
C CYS A 87 11.64 -11.79 17.83
N GLY A 88 12.82 -12.38 17.60
CA GLY A 88 13.12 -13.73 18.04
C GLY A 88 12.30 -14.80 17.34
N VAL A 89 11.92 -15.84 18.05
CA VAL A 89 11.14 -16.96 17.49
C VAL A 89 9.71 -16.53 17.21
N ILE A 90 9.34 -16.48 15.94
CA ILE A 90 8.01 -16.09 15.46
C ILE A 90 7.12 -17.29 15.12
N GLU A 91 7.71 -18.43 14.81
CA GLU A 91 7.04 -19.69 14.51
C GLU A 91 7.87 -20.85 15.08
N GLU A 92 7.24 -21.81 15.72
CA GLU A 92 7.90 -23.02 16.25
C GLU A 92 7.03 -24.24 16.04
N ASP A 93 7.61 -25.30 15.47
CA ASP A 93 7.02 -26.63 15.41
C ASP A 93 7.99 -27.66 16.03
N LYS A 94 7.75 -27.98 17.30
CA LYS A 94 8.59 -28.94 18.04
C LYS A 94 8.51 -30.35 17.50
N SER A 95 7.37 -30.72 16.89
CA SER A 95 7.19 -32.05 16.32
C SER A 95 8.10 -32.29 15.13
N PHE A 96 8.25 -31.26 14.29
CA PHE A 96 9.13 -31.29 13.14
C PHE A 96 10.54 -30.73 13.39
N GLY A 97 10.83 -30.26 14.62
CA GLY A 97 12.13 -29.63 14.93
C GLY A 97 12.40 -28.40 14.08
N PHE A 98 11.39 -27.53 13.95
CA PHE A 98 11.42 -26.40 13.05
C PHE A 98 11.14 -25.09 13.80
N GLN A 99 11.94 -24.05 13.51
CA GLN A 99 11.71 -22.71 14.03
C GLN A 99 11.98 -21.67 12.94
N LYS A 100 11.21 -20.57 12.99
CA LYS A 100 11.53 -19.32 12.28
C LYS A 100 11.88 -18.23 13.27
N ILE A 101 13.00 -17.60 13.04
CA ILE A 101 13.50 -16.50 13.88
C ILE A 101 13.52 -15.23 13.03
N ALA A 102 12.85 -14.17 13.52
CA ALA A 102 12.85 -12.86 12.89
C ALA A 102 14.04 -12.02 13.34
N GLU A 103 14.80 -11.52 12.38
CA GLU A 103 15.89 -10.58 12.59
C GLU A 103 15.70 -9.33 11.73
N PRO A 104 16.17 -8.13 12.16
CA PRO A 104 16.10 -6.95 11.30
C PRO A 104 16.93 -7.13 10.04
N VAL A 105 16.56 -6.43 8.97
CA VAL A 105 17.40 -6.39 7.77
C VAL A 105 18.61 -5.45 7.94
N GLY A 106 18.49 -4.43 8.79
CA GLY A 106 19.52 -3.45 9.07
C GLY A 106 19.09 -2.00 8.82
N ILE A 107 19.90 -1.21 8.11
CA ILE A 107 19.56 0.18 7.81
C ILE A 107 18.73 0.26 6.54
N LEU A 108 17.63 0.98 6.61
CA LEU A 108 16.72 1.26 5.48
C LEU A 108 16.98 2.64 4.90
N ALA A 109 16.89 2.77 3.57
CA ALA A 109 16.76 4.07 2.91
C ALA A 109 15.28 4.33 2.61
N GLY A 110 14.70 5.36 3.20
CA GLY A 110 13.31 5.77 3.01
C GLY A 110 13.18 6.92 2.01
N ILE A 111 12.83 6.65 0.76
CA ILE A 111 12.59 7.69 -0.25
C ILE A 111 11.14 8.16 -0.12
N VAL A 112 10.94 9.46 0.03
CA VAL A 112 9.63 10.07 0.35
C VAL A 112 9.19 11.02 -0.77
N PRO A 113 7.95 10.88 -1.29
CA PRO A 113 7.43 11.71 -2.38
C PRO A 113 6.90 13.06 -1.86
N THR A 114 6.64 13.99 -2.79
CA THR A 114 5.98 15.26 -2.51
C THR A 114 4.51 15.12 -2.18
N THR A 115 3.85 14.14 -2.78
CA THR A 115 2.38 13.98 -2.71
C THR A 115 1.89 13.57 -1.33
N ASN A 116 2.66 12.73 -0.61
CA ASN A 116 2.30 12.18 0.69
C ASN A 116 3.47 12.21 1.68
N PRO A 117 4.08 13.40 1.91
CA PRO A 117 5.37 13.45 2.60
C PRO A 117 5.30 13.00 4.06
N THR A 118 4.37 13.54 4.82
CA THR A 118 4.25 13.28 6.27
C THR A 118 3.75 11.87 6.56
N SER A 119 2.68 11.44 5.90
CA SER A 119 2.12 10.10 6.10
C SER A 119 3.09 8.98 5.67
N THR A 120 3.83 9.17 4.57
CA THR A 120 4.85 8.20 4.13
C THR A 120 6.01 8.11 5.12
N ALA A 121 6.47 9.24 5.65
CA ALA A 121 7.53 9.26 6.67
C ALA A 121 7.08 8.57 7.96
N ILE A 122 5.88 8.89 8.46
CA ILE A 122 5.29 8.23 9.64
C ILE A 122 5.20 6.71 9.42
N PHE A 123 4.58 6.27 8.33
CA PHE A 123 4.40 4.86 8.02
C PHE A 123 5.74 4.11 8.00
N LYS A 124 6.70 4.60 7.19
CA LYS A 124 8.01 3.94 7.06
C LYS A 124 8.80 3.92 8.36
N ALA A 125 8.76 5.00 9.14
CA ALA A 125 9.41 5.05 10.44
C ALA A 125 8.79 4.04 11.41
N LEU A 126 7.47 3.94 11.47
CA LEU A 126 6.78 3.03 12.37
C LEU A 126 7.06 1.55 12.04
N ILE A 127 6.99 1.15 10.76
CA ILE A 127 7.30 -0.24 10.40
C ILE A 127 8.79 -0.58 10.55
N ALA A 128 9.69 0.40 10.37
CA ALA A 128 11.12 0.24 10.66
C ALA A 128 11.35 0.00 12.17
N LEU A 129 10.74 0.82 13.04
CA LEU A 129 10.81 0.64 14.49
C LEU A 129 10.23 -0.71 14.92
N LYS A 130 9.06 -1.11 14.39
CA LYS A 130 8.43 -2.39 14.73
C LYS A 130 9.31 -3.59 14.40
N THR A 131 10.19 -3.46 13.42
CA THR A 131 11.08 -4.52 12.94
C THR A 131 12.55 -4.37 13.35
N ARG A 132 12.82 -3.45 14.30
CA ARG A 132 14.16 -3.16 14.85
C ARG A 132 15.19 -2.65 13.82
N ASN A 133 14.72 -2.08 12.72
CA ASN A 133 15.58 -1.50 11.69
C ASN A 133 15.89 -0.02 11.97
N GLY A 134 17.07 0.43 11.57
CA GLY A 134 17.36 1.85 11.42
C GLY A 134 16.81 2.37 10.08
N ILE A 135 16.46 3.65 10.00
CA ILE A 135 15.98 4.25 8.74
C ILE A 135 16.56 5.65 8.53
N ILE A 136 16.99 5.92 7.29
CA ILE A 136 17.45 7.24 6.85
C ILE A 136 16.53 7.72 5.73
N PHE A 137 15.88 8.86 5.94
CA PHE A 137 14.98 9.45 4.96
C PHE A 137 15.72 10.33 3.95
N SER A 138 15.37 10.16 2.68
CA SER A 138 15.64 11.13 1.62
C SER A 138 14.32 11.79 1.22
N PRO A 139 14.01 12.98 1.76
CA PRO A 139 12.81 13.72 1.41
C PRO A 139 12.86 14.23 -0.03
N HIS A 140 11.70 14.47 -0.63
CA HIS A 140 11.64 15.25 -1.84
C HIS A 140 12.03 16.73 -1.52
N PRO A 141 12.84 17.43 -2.37
CA PRO A 141 13.28 18.79 -2.08
C PRO A 141 12.14 19.79 -1.77
N ARG A 142 10.98 19.63 -2.41
CA ARG A 142 9.79 20.49 -2.23
C ARG A 142 8.93 20.10 -1.01
N ALA A 143 9.33 19.10 -0.23
CA ALA A 143 8.58 18.61 0.94
C ALA A 143 9.55 18.21 2.08
N LYS A 144 10.75 18.79 2.11
CA LYS A 144 11.81 18.40 3.03
C LYS A 144 11.47 18.72 4.49
N ASN A 145 10.90 19.90 4.74
CA ASN A 145 10.64 20.36 6.11
C ASN A 145 9.51 19.57 6.77
N CYS A 146 8.39 19.35 6.08
CA CYS A 146 7.28 18.57 6.64
C CYS A 146 7.62 17.08 6.78
N THR A 147 8.43 16.52 5.86
CA THR A 147 8.93 15.14 5.97
C THR A 147 9.84 14.99 7.19
N THR A 148 10.81 15.88 7.37
CA THR A 148 11.73 15.83 8.51
C THR A 148 11.04 16.11 9.83
N ALA A 149 10.05 17.02 9.85
CA ALA A 149 9.22 17.24 11.04
C ALA A 149 8.45 15.98 11.45
N ALA A 150 7.87 15.27 10.49
CA ALA A 150 7.17 14.00 10.76
C ALA A 150 8.13 12.93 11.29
N ALA A 151 9.29 12.75 10.64
CA ALA A 151 10.33 11.81 11.09
C ALA A 151 10.84 12.16 12.50
N LYS A 152 11.06 13.44 12.79
CA LYS A 152 11.52 13.92 14.10
C LYS A 152 10.52 13.62 15.21
N ILE A 153 9.21 13.84 14.98
CA ILE A 153 8.18 13.53 15.99
C ILE A 153 8.19 12.04 16.34
N VAL A 154 8.32 11.17 15.33
CA VAL A 154 8.41 9.72 15.54
C VAL A 154 9.69 9.37 16.30
N LEU A 155 10.84 9.96 15.92
CA LEU A 155 12.13 9.73 16.57
C LEU A 155 12.10 10.19 18.05
N ASP A 156 11.66 11.42 18.31
CA ASP A 156 11.63 11.98 19.67
C ASP A 156 10.78 11.11 20.61
N ALA A 157 9.62 10.65 20.14
CA ALA A 157 8.75 9.75 20.90
C ALA A 157 9.35 8.36 21.09
N ALA A 158 10.04 7.83 20.09
CA ALA A 158 10.73 6.55 20.17
C ALA A 158 11.88 6.60 21.18
N VAL A 159 12.71 7.67 21.15
CA VAL A 159 13.82 7.88 22.08
C VAL A 159 13.30 8.07 23.52
N ALA A 160 12.25 8.85 23.70
CA ALA A 160 11.60 9.01 25.02
C ALA A 160 11.04 7.68 25.56
N ALA A 161 10.74 6.72 24.67
CA ALA A 161 10.30 5.38 25.03
C ALA A 161 11.46 4.37 25.18
N GLY A 162 12.71 4.81 24.98
CA GLY A 162 13.92 4.01 25.19
C GLY A 162 14.63 3.54 23.92
N ALA A 163 14.22 3.96 22.72
CA ALA A 163 14.96 3.69 21.50
C ALA A 163 16.32 4.44 21.47
N PRO A 164 17.30 3.96 20.70
CA PRO A 164 18.55 4.70 20.49
C PRO A 164 18.31 6.04 19.77
N GLU A 165 19.09 7.07 20.13
CA GLU A 165 18.89 8.46 19.65
C GLU A 165 18.99 8.64 18.16
N ASP A 166 19.85 7.88 17.47
CA ASP A 166 20.08 7.99 16.02
C ASP A 166 19.37 6.90 15.20
N ILE A 167 18.34 6.24 15.73
CA ILE A 167 17.66 5.13 15.01
C ILE A 167 16.92 5.59 13.76
N ILE A 168 16.52 6.85 13.69
CA ILE A 168 15.91 7.49 12.53
C ILE A 168 16.75 8.71 12.16
N GLY A 169 17.17 8.79 10.89
CA GLY A 169 17.91 9.95 10.36
C GLY A 169 17.27 10.50 9.08
N TRP A 170 17.78 11.62 8.59
CA TRP A 170 17.31 12.22 7.33
C TRP A 170 18.37 13.13 6.69
N ILE A 171 18.20 13.37 5.39
CA ILE A 171 18.95 14.34 4.62
C ILE A 171 18.22 15.69 4.70
N ASP A 172 18.90 16.74 5.25
CA ASP A 172 18.28 18.08 5.41
C ASP A 172 18.23 18.87 4.11
N GLN A 173 19.18 18.66 3.20
CA GLN A 173 19.22 19.28 1.88
C GLN A 173 19.28 18.17 0.81
N PRO A 174 18.14 17.54 0.50
CA PRO A 174 18.10 16.44 -0.46
C PRO A 174 18.42 16.92 -1.87
N THR A 175 19.35 16.23 -2.50
CA THR A 175 19.73 16.38 -3.91
C THR A 175 19.75 15.01 -4.58
N VAL A 176 19.68 14.98 -5.90
CA VAL A 176 19.77 13.71 -6.64
C VAL A 176 21.06 12.95 -6.30
N PRO A 177 22.26 13.58 -6.29
CA PRO A 177 23.49 12.90 -5.92
C PRO A 177 23.48 12.33 -4.48
N LEU A 178 22.96 13.08 -3.49
CA LEU A 178 22.87 12.58 -2.11
C LEU A 178 21.90 11.42 -1.98
N SER A 179 20.76 11.48 -2.65
CA SER A 179 19.79 10.38 -2.66
C SER A 179 20.38 9.13 -3.31
N GLN A 180 21.14 9.28 -4.40
CA GLN A 180 21.84 8.17 -5.05
C GLN A 180 22.94 7.59 -4.15
N ALA A 181 23.76 8.45 -3.52
CA ALA A 181 24.78 8.02 -2.57
C ALA A 181 24.18 7.22 -1.41
N LEU A 182 23.06 7.68 -0.84
CA LEU A 182 22.34 6.93 0.19
C LEU A 182 21.88 5.55 -0.34
N MET A 183 21.22 5.52 -1.50
CA MET A 183 20.68 4.26 -2.06
C MET A 183 21.79 3.25 -2.44
N GLN A 184 22.96 3.73 -2.83
CA GLN A 184 24.09 2.88 -3.26
C GLN A 184 25.03 2.50 -2.10
N HIS A 185 24.83 3.06 -0.93
CA HIS A 185 25.73 2.84 0.19
C HIS A 185 25.70 1.38 0.67
N PRO A 186 26.87 0.72 0.92
CA PRO A 186 26.93 -0.71 1.25
C PRO A 186 26.30 -1.07 2.61
N ASP A 187 26.17 -0.11 3.52
CA ASP A 187 25.50 -0.32 4.81
C ASP A 187 23.98 -0.20 4.72
N ILE A 188 23.42 0.32 3.61
CA ILE A 188 21.98 0.29 3.35
C ILE A 188 21.61 -1.12 2.89
N LYS A 189 20.66 -1.73 3.58
CA LYS A 189 20.29 -3.13 3.36
C LYS A 189 18.96 -3.30 2.60
N LEU A 190 18.14 -2.27 2.63
CA LEU A 190 16.87 -2.26 1.89
C LEU A 190 16.43 -0.82 1.59
N ILE A 191 15.94 -0.59 0.39
CA ILE A 191 15.40 0.70 -0.01
C ILE A 191 13.88 0.62 -0.07
N LEU A 192 13.20 1.50 0.65
CA LEU A 192 11.74 1.71 0.53
C LEU A 192 11.49 2.92 -0.35
N ALA A 193 11.31 2.72 -1.66
CA ALA A 193 11.17 3.79 -2.63
C ALA A 193 9.70 4.08 -2.94
N THR A 194 9.23 5.26 -2.58
CA THR A 194 7.94 5.79 -3.03
C THR A 194 8.19 7.10 -3.76
N GLY A 195 7.84 7.14 -5.05
CA GLY A 195 8.13 8.31 -5.88
C GLY A 195 7.78 8.09 -7.34
N GLY A 196 8.12 9.06 -8.20
CA GLY A 196 7.92 8.92 -9.62
C GLY A 196 8.77 7.80 -10.25
N PRO A 197 8.43 7.36 -11.50
CA PRO A 197 9.07 6.23 -12.16
C PRO A 197 10.60 6.30 -12.24
N GLY A 198 11.15 7.51 -12.42
CA GLY A 198 12.60 7.73 -12.46
C GLY A 198 13.30 7.41 -11.14
N MET A 199 12.68 7.78 -10.00
CA MET A 199 13.24 7.49 -8.67
C MET A 199 13.15 6.01 -8.33
N VAL A 200 12.03 5.36 -8.65
CA VAL A 200 11.84 3.92 -8.47
C VAL A 200 12.86 3.14 -9.31
N ARG A 201 13.08 3.54 -10.57
CA ARG A 201 14.12 2.94 -11.42
C ARG A 201 15.52 3.13 -10.82
N ALA A 202 15.83 4.32 -10.29
CA ALA A 202 17.11 4.58 -9.63
C ALA A 202 17.31 3.67 -8.40
N ALA A 203 16.27 3.44 -7.60
CA ALA A 203 16.31 2.53 -6.47
C ALA A 203 16.62 1.08 -6.90
N TYR A 204 15.92 0.55 -7.90
CA TYR A 204 16.20 -0.80 -8.42
C TYR A 204 17.56 -0.95 -9.12
N SER A 205 18.11 0.16 -9.63
CA SER A 205 19.43 0.18 -10.27
C SER A 205 20.58 0.49 -9.31
N SER A 206 20.30 0.68 -8.02
CA SER A 206 21.32 1.06 -7.03
C SER A 206 22.29 -0.06 -6.65
N GLY A 207 21.92 -1.31 -6.88
CA GLY A 207 22.65 -2.49 -6.42
C GLY A 207 22.19 -3.03 -5.06
N ASN A 208 21.40 -2.28 -4.31
CA ASN A 208 20.82 -2.73 -3.05
C ASN A 208 19.37 -3.26 -3.25
N PRO A 209 18.93 -4.21 -2.41
CA PRO A 209 17.53 -4.66 -2.41
C PRO A 209 16.56 -3.48 -2.28
N SER A 210 15.48 -3.51 -3.05
CA SER A 210 14.53 -2.38 -3.13
C SER A 210 13.09 -2.86 -3.15
N LEU A 211 12.25 -2.19 -2.38
CA LEU A 211 10.80 -2.26 -2.45
C LEU A 211 10.31 -0.91 -3.01
N GLY A 212 10.20 -0.85 -4.32
CA GLY A 212 9.77 0.34 -5.05
C GLY A 212 8.33 0.20 -5.50
N VAL A 213 7.61 1.31 -5.54
CA VAL A 213 6.22 1.39 -6.00
C VAL A 213 6.15 2.34 -7.17
N GLY A 214 5.61 1.84 -8.29
CA GLY A 214 5.41 2.60 -9.51
C GLY A 214 4.21 3.55 -9.47
N ALA A 215 4.01 4.26 -10.58
CA ALA A 215 2.82 5.05 -10.84
C ALA A 215 1.60 4.13 -11.01
N GLY A 216 0.41 4.64 -10.70
CA GLY A 216 -0.86 3.96 -10.91
C GLY A 216 -1.64 4.59 -12.08
N ASN A 217 -2.29 3.79 -12.88
CA ASN A 217 -3.26 4.26 -13.88
C ASN A 217 -4.56 3.46 -13.73
N THR A 218 -5.20 3.64 -12.58
CA THR A 218 -6.32 2.81 -12.12
C THR A 218 -7.58 3.02 -12.95
N PRO A 219 -8.08 2.00 -13.68
CA PRO A 219 -9.39 2.03 -14.28
C PRO A 219 -10.48 1.64 -13.27
N ALA A 220 -11.64 2.28 -13.38
CA ALA A 220 -12.88 1.87 -12.71
C ALA A 220 -13.89 1.42 -13.77
N LEU A 221 -14.23 0.14 -13.81
CA LEU A 221 -15.22 -0.40 -14.71
C LEU A 221 -16.59 -0.45 -14.01
N ILE A 222 -17.63 0.08 -14.67
CA ILE A 222 -19.04 -0.01 -14.22
C ILE A 222 -19.79 -0.85 -15.24
N ASP A 223 -20.25 -2.02 -14.83
CA ASP A 223 -21.07 -2.89 -15.69
C ASP A 223 -22.58 -2.63 -15.53
N ASP A 224 -23.38 -3.32 -16.35
CA ASP A 224 -24.83 -3.17 -16.40
C ASP A 224 -25.58 -3.72 -15.18
N THR A 225 -24.88 -4.44 -14.29
CA THR A 225 -25.43 -4.98 -13.05
C THR A 225 -25.03 -4.18 -11.80
N ALA A 226 -24.26 -3.12 -12.00
CA ALA A 226 -23.73 -2.29 -10.93
C ALA A 226 -24.81 -1.48 -10.22
N HIS A 227 -24.62 -1.23 -8.92
CA HIS A 227 -25.40 -0.23 -8.22
C HIS A 227 -24.85 1.18 -8.54
N ILE A 228 -25.35 1.82 -9.59
CA ILE A 228 -24.82 3.02 -10.23
C ILE A 228 -24.57 4.14 -9.20
N LYS A 229 -25.55 4.44 -8.33
CA LYS A 229 -25.42 5.50 -7.32
C LYS A 229 -24.26 5.27 -6.37
N MET A 230 -24.04 4.02 -5.96
CA MET A 230 -22.91 3.64 -5.10
C MET A 230 -21.59 3.74 -5.89
N ALA A 231 -21.54 3.22 -7.11
CA ALA A 231 -20.36 3.25 -7.98
C ALA A 231 -19.86 4.68 -8.19
N VAL A 232 -20.73 5.57 -8.67
CA VAL A 232 -20.41 6.97 -8.94
C VAL A 232 -19.99 7.72 -7.66
N SER A 233 -20.73 7.50 -6.55
CA SER A 233 -20.36 8.08 -5.26
C SER A 233 -18.98 7.65 -4.80
N SER A 234 -18.67 6.36 -4.89
CA SER A 234 -17.37 5.79 -4.52
C SER A 234 -16.24 6.37 -5.36
N ILE A 235 -16.44 6.45 -6.69
CA ILE A 235 -15.44 6.99 -7.61
C ILE A 235 -15.18 8.47 -7.33
N ILE A 236 -16.22 9.28 -7.12
CA ILE A 236 -16.05 10.72 -6.82
C ILE A 236 -15.32 10.90 -5.48
N ILE A 237 -15.75 10.21 -4.41
CA ILE A 237 -15.09 10.29 -3.09
C ILE A 237 -13.61 9.91 -3.21
N SER A 238 -13.31 8.83 -3.93
CA SER A 238 -11.95 8.35 -4.15
C SER A 238 -11.12 9.35 -4.96
N LYS A 239 -11.68 9.88 -6.06
CA LYS A 239 -10.98 10.78 -6.97
C LYS A 239 -10.75 12.17 -6.40
N THR A 240 -11.65 12.65 -5.57
CA THR A 240 -11.51 13.98 -4.96
C THR A 240 -10.69 13.99 -3.67
N PHE A 241 -10.45 12.82 -3.08
CA PHE A 241 -9.65 12.70 -1.87
C PHE A 241 -8.22 13.22 -2.08
N ASP A 242 -7.86 14.21 -1.29
CA ASP A 242 -6.57 14.93 -1.36
C ASP A 242 -6.25 15.43 -2.79
N ASN A 243 -7.27 15.93 -3.49
CA ASN A 243 -7.19 16.34 -4.90
C ASN A 243 -6.62 15.25 -5.84
N GLY A 244 -6.96 14.00 -5.60
CA GLY A 244 -6.57 12.86 -6.44
C GLY A 244 -5.13 12.40 -6.31
N MET A 245 -4.46 12.73 -5.22
CA MET A 245 -3.05 12.41 -4.99
C MET A 245 -2.78 11.05 -4.35
N ILE A 246 -3.66 10.10 -4.39
CA ILE A 246 -3.31 8.70 -4.12
C ILE A 246 -3.02 7.99 -5.44
N CYS A 247 -1.89 7.30 -5.53
CA CYS A 247 -1.49 6.56 -6.74
C CYS A 247 -2.49 5.47 -7.16
N ALA A 248 -3.34 5.00 -6.23
CA ALA A 248 -4.43 4.09 -6.50
C ALA A 248 -5.75 4.79 -6.88
N SER A 249 -5.79 6.14 -6.92
CA SER A 249 -7.03 6.84 -7.29
C SER A 249 -7.41 6.56 -8.74
N GLU A 250 -8.70 6.49 -9.01
CA GLU A 250 -9.23 6.24 -10.35
C GLU A 250 -8.71 7.31 -11.33
N GLN A 251 -8.21 6.89 -12.47
CA GLN A 251 -7.78 7.78 -13.55
C GLN A 251 -8.78 7.79 -14.69
N SER A 252 -9.50 6.70 -14.84
CA SER A 252 -10.48 6.52 -15.91
C SER A 252 -11.69 5.73 -15.40
N VAL A 253 -12.86 6.03 -15.98
CA VAL A 253 -14.10 5.28 -15.78
C VAL A 253 -14.49 4.66 -17.11
N ILE A 254 -14.76 3.36 -17.11
CA ILE A 254 -15.23 2.63 -18.29
C ILE A 254 -16.64 2.17 -18.00
N VAL A 255 -17.57 2.50 -18.84
CA VAL A 255 -19.00 2.24 -18.63
C VAL A 255 -19.57 1.47 -19.80
N VAL A 256 -20.25 0.36 -19.52
CA VAL A 256 -20.96 -0.43 -20.52
C VAL A 256 -22.10 0.40 -21.13
N ASP A 257 -22.27 0.31 -22.43
CA ASP A 257 -23.18 1.16 -23.23
C ASP A 257 -24.62 1.21 -22.68
N SER A 258 -25.14 0.06 -22.25
CA SER A 258 -26.52 -0.07 -21.75
C SER A 258 -26.84 0.83 -20.54
N VAL A 259 -25.82 1.21 -19.73
CA VAL A 259 -25.99 2.06 -18.53
C VAL A 259 -25.23 3.39 -18.63
N TYR A 260 -24.60 3.67 -19.77
CA TYR A 260 -23.71 4.83 -19.93
C TYR A 260 -24.40 6.16 -19.61
N GLU A 261 -25.58 6.40 -20.18
CA GLU A 261 -26.28 7.66 -19.98
C GLU A 261 -26.77 7.82 -18.52
N GLU A 262 -27.20 6.73 -17.88
CA GLU A 262 -27.59 6.77 -16.46
C GLU A 262 -26.40 7.09 -15.56
N VAL A 263 -25.25 6.47 -15.80
CA VAL A 263 -24.00 6.74 -15.09
C VAL A 263 -23.56 8.19 -15.31
N LYS A 264 -23.60 8.69 -16.54
CA LYS A 264 -23.27 10.08 -16.87
C LYS A 264 -24.16 11.08 -16.12
N GLN A 265 -25.46 10.84 -16.10
CA GLN A 265 -26.38 11.70 -15.35
C GLN A 265 -26.13 11.66 -13.84
N GLU A 266 -25.80 10.51 -13.29
CA GLU A 266 -25.46 10.40 -11.86
C GLU A 266 -24.14 11.12 -11.55
N PHE A 267 -23.15 11.12 -12.44
CA PHE A 267 -21.94 11.94 -12.29
C PHE A 267 -22.26 13.44 -12.28
N ILE A 268 -23.09 13.91 -13.23
CA ILE A 268 -23.50 15.31 -13.30
C ILE A 268 -24.24 15.72 -12.02
N LEU A 269 -25.16 14.90 -11.57
CA LEU A 269 -25.94 15.14 -10.34
C LEU A 269 -25.03 15.31 -9.09
N ARG A 270 -23.85 14.66 -9.10
CA ARG A 270 -22.87 14.71 -8.01
C ARG A 270 -21.75 15.71 -8.22
N GLY A 271 -21.90 16.63 -9.15
CA GLY A 271 -20.95 17.73 -9.39
C GLY A 271 -19.84 17.42 -10.38
N ALA A 272 -20.01 16.48 -11.28
CA ALA A 272 -19.07 16.32 -12.38
C ALA A 272 -19.37 17.30 -13.52
N TYR A 273 -18.30 17.89 -14.04
CA TYR A 273 -18.35 18.72 -15.24
C TYR A 273 -17.78 17.96 -16.43
N PHE A 274 -18.62 17.75 -17.45
CA PHE A 274 -18.21 17.10 -18.69
C PHE A 274 -17.71 18.13 -19.69
N LEU A 275 -16.47 17.94 -20.12
CA LEU A 275 -15.82 18.81 -21.09
C LEU A 275 -16.45 18.67 -22.48
N ASN A 276 -16.72 19.79 -23.15
CA ASN A 276 -16.97 19.77 -24.57
C ASN A 276 -15.68 19.48 -25.37
N PRO A 277 -15.72 19.20 -26.69
CA PRO A 277 -14.53 18.85 -27.46
C PRO A 277 -13.40 19.89 -27.41
N GLU A 278 -13.73 21.18 -27.45
CA GLU A 278 -12.73 22.27 -27.41
C GLU A 278 -12.10 22.40 -26.02
N GLU A 279 -12.88 22.28 -24.98
CA GLU A 279 -12.43 22.29 -23.58
C GLU A 279 -11.54 21.08 -23.30
N ARG A 280 -11.92 19.91 -23.83
CA ARG A 280 -11.12 18.69 -23.70
C ARG A 280 -9.75 18.83 -24.33
N GLU A 281 -9.67 19.42 -25.52
CA GLU A 281 -8.39 19.69 -26.18
C GLU A 281 -7.52 20.66 -25.38
N ARG A 282 -8.10 21.74 -24.82
CA ARG A 282 -7.36 22.66 -23.93
C ARG A 282 -6.90 21.97 -22.65
N MET A 283 -7.76 21.17 -22.03
CA MET A 283 -7.39 20.44 -20.82
C MET A 283 -6.30 19.39 -21.09
N ALA A 284 -6.33 18.71 -22.24
CA ALA A 284 -5.27 17.77 -22.63
C ALA A 284 -3.89 18.43 -22.66
N LYS A 285 -3.80 19.66 -23.17
CA LYS A 285 -2.56 20.47 -23.19
C LYS A 285 -2.12 20.92 -21.77
N VAL A 286 -3.05 20.98 -20.82
CA VAL A 286 -2.76 21.26 -19.41
C VAL A 286 -2.28 20.00 -18.68
N ILE A 287 -2.87 18.84 -18.99
CA ILE A 287 -2.50 17.57 -18.36
C ILE A 287 -1.06 17.18 -18.73
N PHE A 288 -0.70 17.23 -20.00
CA PHE A 288 0.65 16.91 -20.47
C PHE A 288 1.36 18.13 -21.07
N VAL A 289 2.60 18.32 -20.63
CA VAL A 289 3.52 19.33 -21.20
C VAL A 289 4.78 18.58 -21.66
N ASN A 290 5.17 18.78 -22.91
CA ASN A 290 6.32 18.09 -23.54
C ASN A 290 6.27 16.56 -23.41
N GLY A 291 5.09 15.96 -23.51
CA GLY A 291 4.89 14.51 -23.44
C GLY A 291 4.96 13.91 -22.02
N HIS A 292 4.98 14.73 -20.99
CA HIS A 292 5.02 14.30 -19.59
C HIS A 292 3.91 14.94 -18.77
N LEU A 293 3.51 14.27 -17.69
CA LEU A 293 2.56 14.83 -16.74
C LEU A 293 3.02 16.19 -16.23
N ASN A 294 2.17 17.17 -16.34
CA ASN A 294 2.44 18.52 -15.84
C ASN A 294 2.44 18.53 -14.30
N GLY A 295 3.60 18.77 -13.72
CA GLY A 295 3.74 18.83 -12.25
C GLY A 295 2.94 19.95 -11.57
N GLU A 296 2.47 20.96 -12.33
CA GLU A 296 1.69 22.08 -11.79
C GLU A 296 0.23 21.74 -11.52
N ILE A 297 -0.29 20.64 -12.09
CA ILE A 297 -1.66 20.18 -11.84
C ILE A 297 -1.77 19.19 -10.69
N VAL A 298 -0.65 18.60 -10.28
CA VAL A 298 -0.64 17.54 -9.26
C VAL A 298 -1.15 18.08 -7.92
N GLY A 299 -2.23 17.48 -7.43
CA GLY A 299 -2.82 17.85 -6.14
C GLY A 299 -3.48 19.23 -6.09
N GLN A 300 -3.72 19.85 -7.25
CA GLN A 300 -4.35 21.16 -7.30
C GLN A 300 -5.86 21.08 -7.20
N PRO A 301 -6.50 22.10 -6.62
CA PRO A 301 -7.96 22.19 -6.57
C PRO A 301 -8.52 22.36 -8.00
N ILE A 302 -9.75 21.91 -8.17
CA ILE A 302 -10.41 21.87 -9.50
C ILE A 302 -10.50 23.24 -10.16
N GLN A 303 -10.69 24.31 -9.38
CA GLN A 303 -10.74 25.70 -9.87
C GLN A 303 -9.42 26.12 -10.54
N LYS A 304 -8.29 25.67 -9.97
CA LYS A 304 -6.97 25.95 -10.55
C LYS A 304 -6.76 25.23 -11.88
N LEU A 305 -7.25 23.99 -11.97
CA LEU A 305 -7.19 23.21 -13.22
C LEU A 305 -8.04 23.86 -14.33
N ALA A 306 -9.22 24.34 -13.96
CA ALA A 306 -10.09 25.04 -14.88
C ALA A 306 -9.50 26.37 -15.37
N GLU A 307 -8.90 27.15 -14.45
CA GLU A 307 -8.19 28.39 -14.78
C GLU A 307 -7.06 28.14 -15.80
N LEU A 308 -6.22 27.12 -15.58
CA LEU A 308 -5.13 26.75 -16.49
C LEU A 308 -5.63 26.35 -17.89
N ALA A 309 -6.80 25.74 -17.98
CA ALA A 309 -7.40 25.32 -19.24
C ALA A 309 -8.34 26.40 -19.86
N GLY A 310 -8.54 27.55 -19.19
CA GLY A 310 -9.47 28.60 -19.63
C GLY A 310 -10.92 28.11 -19.65
N ILE A 311 -11.34 27.36 -18.63
CA ILE A 311 -12.68 26.79 -18.49
C ILE A 311 -13.36 27.45 -17.29
N SER A 312 -14.64 27.76 -17.44
CA SER A 312 -15.46 28.30 -16.35
C SER A 312 -16.25 27.18 -15.68
N LEU A 313 -16.06 27.00 -14.38
CA LEU A 313 -16.77 25.98 -13.58
C LEU A 313 -17.66 26.64 -12.53
N SER A 314 -18.71 25.94 -12.11
CA SER A 314 -19.46 26.30 -10.90
C SER A 314 -18.67 25.98 -9.64
N GLU A 315 -18.98 26.63 -8.53
CA GLU A 315 -18.37 26.35 -7.21
C GLU A 315 -18.70 24.94 -6.71
N GLU A 316 -19.80 24.35 -7.18
CA GLU A 316 -20.24 23.00 -6.81
C GLU A 316 -19.50 21.89 -7.59
N THR A 317 -18.70 22.25 -8.60
CA THR A 317 -17.97 21.27 -9.40
C THR A 317 -16.92 20.57 -8.55
N ARG A 318 -16.92 19.23 -8.60
CA ARG A 318 -16.05 18.37 -7.81
C ARG A 318 -15.01 17.64 -8.65
N VAL A 319 -15.35 17.27 -9.89
CA VAL A 319 -14.49 16.50 -10.78
C VAL A 319 -14.73 16.96 -12.23
N ILE A 320 -13.65 17.01 -13.02
CA ILE A 320 -13.71 17.27 -14.48
C ILE A 320 -13.63 15.93 -15.21
N ILE A 321 -14.51 15.71 -16.18
CA ILE A 321 -14.54 14.47 -16.98
C ILE A 321 -14.35 14.80 -18.46
N GLY A 322 -13.34 14.17 -19.07
CA GLY A 322 -13.16 14.17 -20.52
C GLY A 322 -13.64 12.83 -21.11
N GLU A 323 -14.66 12.87 -21.97
CA GLU A 323 -15.13 11.67 -22.66
C GLU A 323 -14.15 11.25 -23.76
N GLY A 324 -13.88 9.97 -23.88
CA GLY A 324 -13.08 9.35 -24.92
C GLY A 324 -13.82 8.18 -25.56
N ILE A 325 -13.56 7.90 -26.83
CA ILE A 325 -14.14 6.75 -27.55
C ILE A 325 -13.26 5.53 -27.34
N GLU A 326 -11.98 5.66 -27.60
CA GLU A 326 -10.98 4.60 -27.46
C GLU A 326 -9.85 5.05 -26.53
N VAL A 327 -9.18 4.06 -25.92
CA VAL A 327 -7.97 4.29 -25.12
C VAL A 327 -6.81 4.47 -26.10
N ASP A 328 -6.13 5.62 -26.02
CA ASP A 328 -5.02 5.98 -26.89
C ASP A 328 -3.81 6.39 -26.04
N GLU A 329 -2.64 5.83 -26.32
CA GLU A 329 -1.37 6.17 -25.65
C GLU A 329 -0.95 7.63 -25.83
N ASN A 330 -1.41 8.28 -26.90
CA ASN A 330 -1.12 9.68 -27.19
C ASN A 330 -2.13 10.65 -26.56
N ASP A 331 -3.21 10.13 -25.99
CA ASP A 331 -4.20 10.95 -25.30
C ASP A 331 -3.83 11.15 -23.84
N PRO A 332 -3.53 12.37 -23.37
CA PRO A 332 -3.23 12.66 -21.97
C PRO A 332 -4.29 12.16 -20.98
N PHE A 333 -5.55 12.06 -21.40
CA PHE A 333 -6.62 11.52 -20.55
C PHE A 333 -6.50 10.03 -20.28
N SER A 334 -5.77 9.27 -21.11
CA SER A 334 -5.52 7.83 -20.90
C SER A 334 -4.44 7.54 -19.83
N HIS A 335 -3.80 8.55 -19.28
CA HIS A 335 -2.68 8.42 -18.34
C HIS A 335 -3.03 8.87 -16.91
N GLU A 336 -2.08 8.64 -15.99
CA GLU A 336 -2.17 9.15 -14.61
C GLU A 336 -2.17 10.69 -14.60
N LYS A 337 -3.05 11.27 -13.80
CA LYS A 337 -3.25 12.74 -13.72
C LYS A 337 -2.98 13.32 -12.34
N LEU A 338 -3.08 12.51 -11.27
CA LEU A 338 -2.90 12.91 -9.86
C LEU A 338 -3.63 14.22 -9.51
N SER A 339 -4.83 14.40 -10.03
CA SER A 339 -5.67 15.59 -9.92
C SER A 339 -7.15 15.18 -10.08
N PRO A 340 -8.14 16.00 -9.70
CA PRO A 340 -9.56 15.67 -9.83
C PRO A 340 -10.07 15.72 -11.29
N ILE A 341 -9.34 15.03 -12.18
CA ILE A 341 -9.68 14.86 -13.61
C ILE A 341 -9.81 13.38 -13.90
N LEU A 342 -10.90 12.97 -14.57
CA LEU A 342 -11.16 11.62 -15.05
C LEU A 342 -11.28 11.57 -16.57
N ALA A 343 -10.87 10.47 -17.18
CA ALA A 343 -11.39 10.07 -18.47
C ALA A 343 -12.67 9.25 -18.28
N MET A 344 -13.61 9.30 -19.23
CA MET A 344 -14.75 8.39 -19.26
C MET A 344 -14.90 7.78 -20.65
N TYR A 345 -14.88 6.44 -20.69
CA TYR A 345 -14.96 5.66 -21.92
C TYR A 345 -16.27 4.88 -21.98
N ARG A 346 -16.90 4.90 -23.15
CA ARG A 346 -18.06 4.04 -23.46
C ARG A 346 -17.54 2.71 -23.98
N ALA A 347 -17.98 1.61 -23.40
CA ALA A 347 -17.68 0.27 -23.86
C ALA A 347 -18.95 -0.37 -24.45
N LYS A 348 -18.80 -1.04 -25.57
CA LYS A 348 -19.90 -1.70 -26.29
C LYS A 348 -20.62 -2.74 -25.41
N ASP A 349 -19.86 -3.53 -24.69
CA ASP A 349 -20.28 -4.58 -23.78
C ASP A 349 -19.23 -4.81 -22.69
N PHE A 350 -19.45 -5.76 -21.79
CA PHE A 350 -18.53 -6.06 -20.71
C PHE A 350 -17.15 -6.54 -21.19
N GLU A 351 -17.09 -7.33 -22.27
CA GLU A 351 -15.83 -7.82 -22.84
C GLU A 351 -14.98 -6.67 -23.37
N ASP A 352 -15.56 -5.73 -24.10
CA ASP A 352 -14.89 -4.51 -24.56
C ASP A 352 -14.44 -3.63 -23.37
N ALA A 353 -15.27 -3.54 -22.32
CA ALA A 353 -14.93 -2.80 -21.13
C ALA A 353 -13.69 -3.36 -20.42
N VAL A 354 -13.59 -4.68 -20.32
CA VAL A 354 -12.41 -5.36 -19.70
C VAL A 354 -11.15 -5.13 -20.54
N VAL A 355 -11.26 -5.18 -21.88
CA VAL A 355 -10.13 -4.88 -22.78
C VAL A 355 -9.66 -3.44 -22.61
N LYS A 356 -10.57 -2.47 -22.56
CA LYS A 356 -10.24 -1.07 -22.32
C LYS A 356 -9.56 -0.87 -20.94
N ALA A 357 -10.05 -1.58 -19.90
CA ALA A 357 -9.46 -1.53 -18.56
C ALA A 357 -8.03 -2.06 -18.55
N ASP A 358 -7.77 -3.21 -19.16
CA ASP A 358 -6.42 -3.75 -19.27
C ASP A 358 -5.50 -2.84 -20.10
N THR A 359 -5.99 -2.28 -21.21
CA THR A 359 -5.23 -1.33 -22.01
C THR A 359 -4.78 -0.11 -21.21
N LEU A 360 -5.65 0.47 -20.37
CA LEU A 360 -5.31 1.57 -19.48
C LEU A 360 -4.23 1.17 -18.46
N VAL A 361 -4.34 -0.03 -17.90
CA VAL A 361 -3.31 -0.57 -16.99
C VAL A 361 -1.98 -0.74 -17.71
N GLN A 362 -1.98 -1.23 -18.96
CA GLN A 362 -0.76 -1.38 -19.76
C GLN A 362 -0.05 -0.06 -20.04
N LEU A 363 -0.79 1.06 -20.17
CA LEU A 363 -0.22 2.38 -20.46
C LEU A 363 0.59 3.02 -19.31
N GLY A 364 0.44 2.56 -18.06
CA GLY A 364 1.21 3.18 -16.97
C GLY A 364 0.94 2.65 -15.56
N GLY A 365 0.04 1.68 -15.41
CA GLY A 365 -0.39 1.19 -14.10
C GLY A 365 -0.19 -0.31 -13.86
N ARG A 366 0.67 -0.97 -14.63
CA ARG A 366 0.88 -2.42 -14.51
C ARG A 366 1.17 -2.84 -13.08
N GLY A 367 0.42 -3.84 -12.63
CA GLY A 367 0.53 -4.40 -11.29
C GLY A 367 -0.01 -3.51 -10.17
N HIS A 368 -0.54 -2.30 -10.46
CA HIS A 368 -0.97 -1.42 -9.38
C HIS A 368 -2.37 -1.78 -8.87
N THR A 369 -3.42 -1.22 -9.41
CA THR A 369 -4.80 -1.37 -8.90
C THR A 369 -5.81 -1.22 -10.04
N ALA A 370 -6.91 -1.95 -9.96
CA ALA A 370 -8.09 -1.78 -10.80
C ALA A 370 -9.36 -1.97 -9.96
N SER A 371 -10.46 -1.32 -10.30
CA SER A 371 -11.74 -1.51 -9.63
C SER A 371 -12.86 -1.88 -10.59
N LEU A 372 -13.75 -2.77 -10.13
CA LEU A 372 -14.93 -3.22 -10.82
C LEU A 372 -16.17 -2.96 -9.96
N TYR A 373 -17.14 -2.26 -10.51
CA TYR A 373 -18.47 -2.07 -9.93
C TYR A 373 -19.45 -2.96 -10.68
N THR A 374 -20.02 -3.93 -9.97
CA THR A 374 -20.87 -4.98 -10.49
C THR A 374 -21.78 -5.54 -9.38
N SER A 375 -22.79 -6.33 -9.73
CA SER A 375 -23.50 -7.12 -8.73
C SER A 375 -22.55 -8.13 -8.07
N PRO A 376 -22.52 -8.23 -6.72
CA PRO A 376 -21.72 -9.23 -6.03
C PRO A 376 -21.99 -10.69 -6.45
N ASN A 377 -23.15 -10.94 -7.04
CA ASN A 377 -23.56 -12.26 -7.54
C ASN A 377 -23.11 -12.51 -8.98
N ASN A 378 -22.55 -11.53 -9.67
CA ASN A 378 -22.08 -11.67 -11.04
C ASN A 378 -20.66 -12.25 -11.07
N ILE A 379 -20.52 -13.49 -10.63
CA ILE A 379 -19.24 -14.19 -10.49
C ILE A 379 -18.49 -14.28 -11.83
N ASN A 380 -19.20 -14.38 -12.95
CA ASN A 380 -18.58 -14.47 -14.28
C ASN A 380 -17.86 -13.17 -14.65
N HIS A 381 -18.47 -12.00 -14.41
CA HIS A 381 -17.82 -10.71 -14.66
C HIS A 381 -16.64 -10.48 -13.72
N ILE A 382 -16.81 -10.79 -12.43
CA ILE A 382 -15.73 -10.69 -11.45
C ILE A 382 -14.54 -11.55 -11.88
N LYS A 383 -14.80 -12.83 -12.19
CA LYS A 383 -13.74 -13.75 -12.61
C LYS A 383 -13.07 -13.31 -13.91
N LYS A 384 -13.84 -12.90 -14.91
CA LYS A 384 -13.29 -12.43 -16.20
C LYS A 384 -12.40 -11.21 -15.99
N PHE A 385 -12.81 -10.26 -15.15
CA PHE A 385 -12.05 -9.06 -14.86
C PHE A 385 -10.73 -9.40 -14.14
N GLU A 386 -10.79 -10.21 -13.07
CA GLU A 386 -9.59 -10.62 -12.32
C GLU A 386 -8.61 -11.46 -13.13
N ASP A 387 -9.11 -12.32 -14.05
CA ASP A 387 -8.26 -13.17 -14.91
C ASP A 387 -7.59 -12.35 -16.05
N THR A 388 -8.11 -11.16 -16.39
CA THR A 388 -7.64 -10.38 -17.54
C THR A 388 -6.76 -9.21 -17.15
N VAL A 389 -7.17 -8.42 -16.14
CA VAL A 389 -6.50 -7.16 -15.80
C VAL A 389 -5.24 -7.41 -14.97
N GLN A 390 -4.08 -6.99 -15.48
CA GLN A 390 -2.79 -7.26 -14.87
C GLN A 390 -2.47 -6.31 -13.69
N THR A 391 -3.19 -6.46 -12.59
CA THR A 391 -2.98 -5.69 -11.35
C THR A 391 -2.86 -6.60 -10.13
N ALA A 392 -2.09 -6.15 -9.13
CA ALA A 392 -1.94 -6.87 -7.87
C ALA A 392 -3.15 -6.67 -6.94
N ARG A 393 -3.94 -5.64 -7.16
CA ARG A 393 -5.16 -5.33 -6.39
C ARG A 393 -6.34 -5.13 -7.34
N VAL A 394 -7.30 -6.04 -7.24
CA VAL A 394 -8.61 -5.92 -7.88
C VAL A 394 -9.63 -5.61 -6.77
N LEU A 395 -10.28 -4.47 -6.88
CA LEU A 395 -11.24 -3.99 -5.88
C LEU A 395 -12.66 -4.10 -6.44
N ILE A 396 -13.52 -4.83 -5.72
CA ILE A 396 -14.91 -4.99 -6.12
C ILE A 396 -15.79 -4.04 -5.31
N ASN A 397 -16.57 -3.20 -5.98
CA ASN A 397 -17.51 -2.24 -5.36
C ASN A 397 -16.86 -1.36 -4.27
N THR A 398 -15.62 -0.97 -4.47
CA THR A 398 -14.82 -0.29 -3.45
C THR A 398 -14.14 0.95 -4.04
N PRO A 399 -14.18 2.13 -3.38
CA PRO A 399 -13.45 3.31 -3.81
C PRO A 399 -11.94 3.01 -3.79
N SER A 400 -11.25 3.29 -4.89
CA SER A 400 -9.92 2.75 -5.13
C SER A 400 -8.85 3.39 -4.24
N SER A 401 -8.91 4.71 -4.02
CA SER A 401 -7.92 5.41 -3.19
C SER A 401 -7.83 4.86 -1.77
N GLN A 402 -8.96 4.73 -1.11
CA GLN A 402 -9.04 4.26 0.28
C GLN A 402 -9.03 2.74 0.38
N GLY A 403 -9.57 2.06 -0.64
CA GLY A 403 -9.63 0.59 -0.65
C GLY A 403 -8.27 -0.06 -0.86
N ALA A 404 -7.45 0.46 -1.78
CA ALA A 404 -6.16 -0.14 -2.10
C ALA A 404 -5.14 -0.06 -0.96
N ILE A 405 -5.21 0.96 -0.12
CA ILE A 405 -4.30 1.10 1.03
C ILE A 405 -4.58 0.10 2.15
N GLY A 406 -5.70 -0.63 2.10
CA GLY A 406 -6.05 -1.71 3.02
C GLY A 406 -6.78 -1.27 4.28
N ASP A 407 -7.33 -2.24 5.00
CA ASP A 407 -8.00 -2.18 6.31
C ASP A 407 -9.32 -1.36 6.38
N ILE A 408 -9.50 -0.34 5.57
CA ILE A 408 -10.70 0.53 5.66
C ILE A 408 -11.97 -0.17 5.15
N TYR A 409 -11.89 -0.79 3.98
CA TYR A 409 -13.02 -1.51 3.35
C TYR A 409 -12.88 -3.03 3.41
N ASN A 410 -11.67 -3.53 3.60
CA ASN A 410 -11.40 -4.95 3.73
C ASN A 410 -10.28 -5.20 4.74
N PHE A 411 -10.63 -5.73 5.92
CA PHE A 411 -9.70 -5.98 7.02
C PHE A 411 -8.66 -7.10 6.75
N ARG A 412 -8.80 -7.82 5.64
CA ARG A 412 -7.82 -8.85 5.22
C ARG A 412 -6.77 -8.30 4.27
N LEU A 413 -7.03 -7.14 3.65
CA LEU A 413 -6.03 -6.41 2.89
C LEU A 413 -5.19 -5.57 3.86
N ASP A 414 -3.91 -5.88 3.94
CA ASP A 414 -3.01 -5.27 4.91
C ASP A 414 -2.80 -3.77 4.65
N PRO A 415 -2.91 -2.91 5.69
CA PRO A 415 -2.77 -1.49 5.53
C PRO A 415 -1.33 -1.09 5.22
N SER A 416 -1.16 -0.27 4.18
CA SER A 416 0.15 0.20 3.74
C SER A 416 0.05 1.51 2.95
N LEU A 417 1.12 2.29 3.00
CA LEU A 417 1.35 3.42 2.10
C LEU A 417 2.45 3.12 1.06
N THR A 418 2.77 1.84 0.87
CA THR A 418 3.68 1.35 -0.16
C THR A 418 3.04 0.12 -0.81
N LEU A 419 2.46 0.32 -1.99
CA LEU A 419 1.60 -0.64 -2.68
C LEU A 419 2.40 -1.37 -3.77
N GLY A 420 2.93 -2.56 -3.49
CA GLY A 420 3.73 -3.33 -4.44
C GLY A 420 2.95 -3.66 -5.72
N CYS A 421 3.63 -3.63 -6.87
CA CYS A 421 3.05 -3.86 -8.19
C CYS A 421 3.49 -5.19 -8.83
N GLY A 422 4.24 -6.01 -8.11
CA GLY A 422 4.73 -7.28 -8.59
C GLY A 422 5.64 -7.16 -9.81
N SER A 423 5.96 -8.29 -10.40
CA SER A 423 6.76 -8.35 -11.63
C SER A 423 6.10 -7.64 -12.81
N TRP A 424 4.77 -7.53 -12.84
CA TRP A 424 4.03 -6.76 -13.85
C TRP A 424 4.46 -5.28 -13.87
N GLY A 425 4.64 -4.68 -12.69
CA GLY A 425 5.12 -3.31 -12.53
C GLY A 425 6.63 -3.19 -12.35
N GLY A 426 7.41 -4.26 -12.57
CA GLY A 426 8.85 -4.28 -12.34
C GLY A 426 9.23 -4.12 -10.87
N ASN A 427 8.37 -4.59 -9.96
CA ASN A 427 8.60 -4.52 -8.52
C ASN A 427 8.97 -5.89 -7.92
N SER A 428 9.65 -5.87 -6.78
CA SER A 428 10.08 -7.09 -6.07
C SER A 428 8.94 -7.79 -5.33
N ILE A 429 7.83 -7.09 -5.06
CA ILE A 429 6.65 -7.62 -4.37
C ILE A 429 5.36 -7.16 -5.03
N SER A 430 4.30 -7.96 -4.93
CA SER A 430 2.95 -7.64 -5.39
C SER A 430 2.00 -7.22 -4.27
N GLU A 431 2.39 -7.41 -3.02
CA GLU A 431 1.58 -7.14 -1.85
C GLU A 431 1.75 -5.71 -1.34
N ASN A 432 0.86 -5.29 -0.47
CA ASN A 432 1.05 -4.10 0.34
C ASN A 432 2.25 -4.32 1.28
N VAL A 433 3.20 -3.37 1.33
CA VAL A 433 4.39 -3.50 2.19
C VAL A 433 3.97 -3.45 3.65
N GLU A 434 4.40 -4.44 4.42
CA GLU A 434 4.13 -4.59 5.85
C GLU A 434 5.40 -5.00 6.62
N PRO A 435 5.38 -5.07 7.97
CA PRO A 435 6.57 -5.39 8.77
C PRO A 435 7.33 -6.63 8.34
N ARG A 436 6.66 -7.72 7.92
CA ARG A 436 7.35 -8.96 7.50
C ARG A 436 8.32 -8.76 6.34
N HIS A 437 8.09 -7.77 5.47
CA HIS A 437 8.98 -7.47 4.35
C HIS A 437 10.28 -6.76 4.77
N LEU A 438 10.35 -6.32 6.02
CA LEU A 438 11.50 -5.66 6.61
C LEU A 438 12.24 -6.58 7.60
N LEU A 439 12.03 -7.88 7.50
CA LEU A 439 12.66 -8.90 8.37
C LEU A 439 13.46 -9.90 7.53
N ASN A 440 14.60 -10.28 8.05
CA ASN A 440 15.27 -11.52 7.65
C ASN A 440 14.70 -12.67 8.46
N ILE A 441 14.23 -13.71 7.81
CA ILE A 441 13.71 -14.91 8.47
C ILE A 441 14.76 -16.00 8.43
N LYS A 442 15.34 -16.28 9.61
CA LYS A 442 16.26 -17.40 9.78
C LYS A 442 15.48 -18.66 10.09
N THR A 443 15.64 -19.67 9.25
CA THR A 443 15.04 -20.98 9.49
C THR A 443 16.02 -21.89 10.21
N VAL A 444 15.59 -22.46 11.34
CA VAL A 444 16.32 -23.50 12.06
C VAL A 444 15.57 -24.82 11.86
N ALA A 445 16.25 -25.81 11.35
CA ALA A 445 15.70 -27.13 11.12
C ALA A 445 16.61 -28.20 11.73
N GLU A 446 16.07 -28.95 12.70
CA GLU A 446 16.74 -30.12 13.26
C GLU A 446 16.59 -31.30 12.32
N ARG A 447 17.61 -32.17 12.30
CA ARG A 447 17.52 -33.43 11.56
C ARG A 447 16.42 -34.31 12.13
N ARG A 448 15.36 -34.48 11.37
CA ARG A 448 14.29 -35.46 11.64
C ARG A 448 14.27 -36.39 10.43
N GLU A 449 15.00 -37.50 10.51
CA GLU A 449 14.95 -38.52 9.46
C GLU A 449 13.50 -38.96 9.24
N ASN A 450 13.19 -39.60 8.09
CA ASN A 450 11.87 -40.05 7.70
C ASN A 450 11.18 -40.86 8.81
N MET A 451 10.92 -40.20 9.93
CA MET A 451 10.13 -40.78 11.02
C MET A 451 8.67 -40.67 10.63
N LEU A 452 8.17 -41.76 10.10
CA LEU A 452 6.74 -42.01 10.15
C LEU A 452 6.38 -42.12 11.63
N TRP A 453 5.82 -41.04 12.17
CA TRP A 453 5.34 -41.00 13.54
C TRP A 453 4.06 -41.84 13.62
N PHE A 454 4.19 -43.06 14.08
CA PHE A 454 3.06 -43.80 14.61
C PHE A 454 2.93 -43.49 16.10
N ARG A 455 1.95 -42.69 16.47
CA ARG A 455 1.55 -42.58 17.86
C ARG A 455 0.60 -43.74 18.13
N ILE A 456 1.18 -44.87 18.54
CA ILE A 456 0.40 -46.03 18.98
C ILE A 456 -0.18 -45.69 20.36
N PRO A 457 -1.48 -45.93 20.60
CA PRO A 457 -2.04 -45.85 21.95
C PRO A 457 -1.23 -46.72 22.93
N PRO A 458 -1.18 -46.36 24.21
CA PRO A 458 -0.44 -47.12 25.23
C PRO A 458 -0.79 -48.62 25.25
N LYS A 459 -1.98 -48.98 24.76
CA LYS A 459 -2.46 -50.37 24.63
C LYS A 459 -3.16 -50.56 23.29
N VAL A 460 -2.74 -51.56 22.54
CA VAL A 460 -3.38 -52.03 21.33
C VAL A 460 -3.77 -53.50 21.54
N TYR A 461 -5.05 -53.82 21.42
CA TYR A 461 -5.57 -55.17 21.52
C TYR A 461 -5.74 -55.77 20.14
N PHE A 462 -4.91 -56.72 19.82
CA PHE A 462 -4.77 -57.26 18.46
C PHE A 462 -5.05 -58.76 18.43
N LYS A 463 -6.32 -59.18 18.53
CA LYS A 463 -6.70 -60.58 18.40
C LYS A 463 -8.22 -60.68 18.27
N TYR A 464 -8.68 -61.71 17.55
CA TYR A 464 -10.09 -62.04 17.57
C TYR A 464 -10.56 -62.30 19.02
N GLY A 465 -11.68 -61.72 19.42
CA GLY A 465 -12.20 -61.79 20.79
C GLY A 465 -11.48 -60.92 21.82
N SER A 466 -10.62 -59.98 21.39
CA SER A 466 -9.94 -59.03 22.30
C SER A 466 -10.84 -57.90 22.80
N LEU A 467 -11.96 -57.61 22.14
CA LEU A 467 -12.88 -56.52 22.50
C LEU A 467 -13.39 -56.61 23.97
N PRO A 468 -13.86 -57.76 24.50
CA PRO A 468 -14.27 -57.84 25.91
C PRO A 468 -13.12 -57.53 26.90
N VAL A 469 -11.88 -57.79 26.51
CA VAL A 469 -10.70 -57.49 27.34
C VAL A 469 -10.42 -55.99 27.30
N ALA A 470 -10.49 -55.37 26.09
CA ALA A 470 -10.28 -53.92 25.91
C ALA A 470 -11.35 -53.10 26.64
N ILE A 471 -12.61 -53.55 26.63
CA ILE A 471 -13.72 -52.88 27.33
C ILE A 471 -13.49 -52.82 28.85
N ARG A 472 -12.79 -53.80 29.46
CA ARG A 472 -12.46 -53.75 30.90
C ARG A 472 -11.58 -52.56 31.28
N GLU A 473 -10.79 -52.03 30.34
CA GLU A 473 -9.98 -50.83 30.54
C GLU A 473 -10.85 -49.54 30.61
N LEU A 474 -12.09 -49.63 30.19
CA LEU A 474 -13.07 -48.54 30.29
C LEU A 474 -13.79 -48.51 31.64
N ALA A 475 -13.50 -49.42 32.52
CA ALA A 475 -14.10 -49.48 33.87
C ALA A 475 -13.84 -48.13 34.59
N GLY A 476 -14.92 -47.51 35.08
CA GLY A 476 -14.87 -46.19 35.72
C GLY A 476 -14.88 -44.99 34.76
N LYS A 477 -15.02 -45.22 33.45
CA LYS A 477 -15.25 -44.15 32.46
C LYS A 477 -16.75 -44.00 32.21
N GLU A 478 -17.23 -42.76 32.15
CA GLU A 478 -18.64 -42.43 31.91
C GLU A 478 -18.99 -42.33 30.41
N ARG A 479 -18.01 -42.10 29.59
CA ARG A 479 -18.19 -41.91 28.14
C ARG A 479 -17.06 -42.53 27.34
N ALA A 480 -17.40 -43.13 26.20
CA ALA A 480 -16.46 -43.65 25.21
C ALA A 480 -16.78 -43.03 23.84
N PHE A 481 -15.75 -42.66 23.09
CA PHE A 481 -15.88 -42.24 21.70
C PHE A 481 -15.34 -43.38 20.83
N ILE A 482 -16.20 -43.91 19.97
CA ILE A 482 -15.85 -45.04 19.10
C ILE A 482 -15.67 -44.53 17.69
N VAL A 483 -14.50 -44.78 17.11
CA VAL A 483 -14.21 -44.52 15.71
C VAL A 483 -14.17 -45.85 14.98
N THR A 484 -15.03 -46.02 13.98
CA THR A 484 -15.12 -47.21 13.16
C THR A 484 -15.53 -46.82 11.73
N ASP A 485 -15.40 -47.74 10.80
CA ASP A 485 -15.93 -47.56 9.47
C ASP A 485 -17.42 -48.02 9.38
N LYS A 486 -18.13 -47.55 8.33
CA LYS A 486 -19.57 -47.83 8.19
C LYS A 486 -19.92 -49.31 8.16
N PRO A 487 -19.17 -50.20 7.47
CA PRO A 487 -19.45 -51.63 7.47
C PRO A 487 -19.35 -52.29 8.85
N LEU A 488 -18.48 -51.81 9.75
CA LEU A 488 -18.34 -52.35 11.11
C LEU A 488 -19.28 -51.70 12.10
N PHE A 489 -19.85 -50.56 11.79
CA PHE A 489 -20.86 -49.91 12.63
C PHE A 489 -22.21 -50.61 12.59
N ASP A 490 -22.54 -51.26 11.48
CA ASP A 490 -23.81 -51.94 11.25
C ASP A 490 -23.81 -53.40 11.76
N LEU A 491 -22.67 -53.87 12.32
CA LEU A 491 -22.54 -55.18 12.97
C LEU A 491 -22.75 -55.09 14.49
#